data_f8fbd9f3cbf2324181de5e9921a29aef
#
_entry.id   f8fbd9f3cbf2324181de5e9921a29aef
#
_cell.length_a   1.000
_cell.length_b   1.000
_cell.length_c   1.000
_cell.angle_alpha   90.00
_cell.angle_beta   90.00
_cell.angle_gamma   90.00
#
_symmetry.space_group_name_H-M   'P 1'
#
loop_
_entity.id
_entity.type
_entity.pdbx_description
1 polymer ?
#
loop_
_entity_poly.entity_id
_entity_poly.type
_entity_poly.pdbx_seq_one_letter_code
_entity_poly.pdbx_strand_id
1 'polypeptide(L)'
;QSNIVSSVVSFLGSFTSNVTGIFSNVFTILMAVFLMLNILGSKEQLQYLITRLLKVCLSEKRFKFVRYIGEITLETYDKFLMGQLIEAMIIGSLVFITYSVFQLPYAAITGVLAGVLSFIPYIGPFSACMLGAVFIFTVSPIQALISIGVFYGLQLIEGNFIYPRVVGNSIGLPTVLTLAAALIGGNLFGILGLIFFTPLCAVVYHLVKELVIKREETLKLLDK
;
A
#
# COMPACT_ATOMS: atom_id res chain seq x y z
N GLN A 1 32.27 19.49 34.96
CA GLN A 1 31.87 18.09 35.28
C GLN A 1 30.36 17.89 35.18
N SER A 2 29.54 18.89 35.51
CA SER A 2 28.07 18.81 35.40
C SER A 2 27.57 18.61 33.95
N ASN A 3 28.23 19.18 32.97
CA ASN A 3 27.82 19.07 31.55
C ASN A 3 28.08 17.68 30.96
N ILE A 4 29.12 16.98 31.41
CA ILE A 4 29.42 15.62 30.93
C ILE A 4 28.41 14.62 31.49
N VAL A 5 28.09 14.76 32.78
CA VAL A 5 27.09 13.86 33.42
C VAL A 5 25.73 14.06 32.81
N SER A 6 25.28 15.29 32.56
CA SER A 6 24.01 15.56 31.90
C SER A 6 23.94 15.03 30.44
N SER A 7 25.06 15.15 29.70
CA SER A 7 25.16 14.59 28.34
C SER A 7 25.11 13.07 28.32
N VAL A 8 25.77 12.41 29.28
CA VAL A 8 25.73 10.94 29.43
C VAL A 8 24.33 10.46 29.81
N VAL A 9 23.67 11.14 30.75
CA VAL A 9 22.29 10.79 31.18
C VAL A 9 21.31 11.00 30.05
N SER A 10 21.41 12.08 29.27
CA SER A 10 20.54 12.31 28.11
C SER A 10 20.80 11.30 26.98
N PHE A 11 22.05 10.94 26.72
CA PHE A 11 22.38 9.88 25.76
C PHE A 11 21.83 8.52 26.17
N LEU A 12 22.01 8.11 27.44
CA LEU A 12 21.45 6.87 27.98
C LEU A 12 19.92 6.87 27.95
N GLY A 13 19.28 8.00 28.26
CA GLY A 13 17.82 8.16 28.16
C GLY A 13 17.31 8.00 26.73
N SER A 14 17.99 8.63 25.77
CA SER A 14 17.65 8.51 24.35
C SER A 14 17.91 7.08 23.82
N PHE A 15 18.99 6.45 24.26
CA PHE A 15 19.31 5.07 23.86
C PHE A 15 18.25 4.08 24.40
N THR A 16 17.87 4.19 25.69
CA THR A 16 16.83 3.35 26.28
C THR A 16 15.48 3.58 25.64
N SER A 17 15.08 4.81 25.34
CA SER A 17 13.81 5.11 24.66
C SER A 17 13.78 4.56 23.22
N ASN A 18 14.88 4.62 22.50
CA ASN A 18 14.99 4.05 21.17
C ASN A 18 14.92 2.51 21.18
N VAL A 19 15.64 1.88 22.11
CA VAL A 19 15.61 0.40 22.28
C VAL A 19 14.22 -0.08 22.66
N THR A 20 13.56 0.56 23.64
CA THR A 20 12.18 0.23 24.02
C THR A 20 11.18 0.48 22.90
N GLY A 21 11.36 1.54 22.11
CA GLY A 21 10.56 1.82 20.92
C GLY A 21 10.69 0.73 19.85
N ILE A 22 11.92 0.30 19.55
CA ILE A 22 12.18 -0.80 18.61
C ILE A 22 11.54 -2.10 19.11
N PHE A 23 11.71 -2.43 20.39
CA PHE A 23 11.15 -3.64 20.99
C PHE A 23 9.61 -3.63 20.96
N SER A 24 8.99 -2.49 21.27
CA SER A 24 7.53 -2.31 21.18
C SER A 24 7.03 -2.48 19.75
N ASN A 25 7.71 -1.91 18.77
CA ASN A 25 7.33 -2.03 17.36
C ASN A 25 7.47 -3.48 16.86
N VAL A 26 8.56 -4.17 17.18
CA VAL A 26 8.75 -5.58 16.84
C VAL A 26 7.69 -6.46 17.50
N PHE A 27 7.40 -6.24 18.76
CA PHE A 27 6.33 -6.96 19.48
C PHE A 27 4.97 -6.72 18.84
N THR A 28 4.65 -5.49 18.49
CA THR A 28 3.39 -5.13 17.82
C THR A 28 3.27 -5.84 16.45
N ILE A 29 4.35 -5.88 15.66
CA ILE A 29 4.37 -6.58 14.39
C ILE A 29 4.15 -8.09 14.60
N LEU A 30 4.85 -8.70 15.56
CA LEU A 30 4.68 -10.12 15.88
C LEU A 30 3.25 -10.45 16.30
N MET A 31 2.66 -9.60 17.17
CA MET A 31 1.26 -9.76 17.59
C MET A 31 0.27 -9.57 16.43
N ALA A 32 0.54 -8.61 15.54
CA ALA A 32 -0.28 -8.42 14.33
C ALA A 32 -0.21 -9.62 13.40
N VAL A 33 0.98 -10.18 13.16
CA VAL A 33 1.15 -11.41 12.38
C VAL A 33 0.46 -12.60 13.05
N PHE A 34 0.61 -12.75 14.35
CA PHE A 34 -0.07 -13.81 15.11
C PHE A 34 -1.59 -13.69 15.00
N LEU A 35 -2.14 -12.48 15.18
CA LEU A 35 -3.57 -12.21 15.00
C LEU A 35 -4.03 -12.53 13.57
N MET A 36 -3.27 -12.10 12.57
CA MET A 36 -3.55 -12.38 11.16
C MET A 36 -3.63 -13.88 10.89
N LEU A 37 -2.68 -14.66 11.38
CA LEU A 37 -2.67 -16.13 11.22
C LEU A 37 -3.88 -16.78 11.91
N ASN A 38 -4.27 -16.30 13.09
CA ASN A 38 -5.47 -16.78 13.79
C ASN A 38 -6.76 -16.46 13.03
N ILE A 39 -6.88 -15.23 12.51
CA ILE A 39 -8.02 -14.84 11.67
C ILE A 39 -8.09 -15.70 10.41
N LEU A 40 -6.94 -15.91 9.76
CA LEU A 40 -6.85 -16.73 8.55
C LEU A 40 -7.23 -18.20 8.82
N GLY A 41 -6.78 -18.76 9.94
CA GLY A 41 -7.14 -20.11 10.38
C GLY A 41 -8.62 -20.26 10.76
N SER A 42 -9.25 -19.17 11.21
CA SER A 42 -10.67 -19.18 11.64
C SER A 42 -11.60 -18.51 10.63
N LYS A 43 -11.15 -18.22 9.41
CA LYS A 43 -11.90 -17.44 8.41
C LYS A 43 -13.30 -17.99 8.13
N GLU A 44 -13.44 -19.30 8.03
CA GLU A 44 -14.73 -19.94 7.74
C GLU A 44 -15.71 -19.81 8.91
N GLN A 45 -15.22 -19.97 10.14
CA GLN A 45 -16.05 -19.79 11.35
C GLN A 45 -16.46 -18.33 11.51
N LEU A 46 -15.54 -17.37 11.30
CA LEU A 46 -15.86 -15.95 11.33
C LEU A 46 -16.90 -15.58 10.26
N GLN A 47 -16.70 -16.03 9.05
CA GLN A 47 -17.63 -15.79 7.94
C GLN A 47 -19.03 -16.36 8.23
N TYR A 48 -19.10 -17.56 8.77
CA TYR A 48 -20.36 -18.18 9.20
C TYR A 48 -21.05 -17.35 10.30
N LEU A 49 -20.32 -16.96 11.34
CA LEU A 49 -20.85 -16.16 12.44
C LEU A 49 -21.37 -14.80 11.96
N ILE A 50 -20.56 -14.07 11.17
CA ILE A 50 -20.95 -12.77 10.61
C ILE A 50 -22.21 -12.93 9.74
N THR A 51 -22.24 -13.92 8.85
CA THR A 51 -23.38 -14.16 7.97
C THR A 51 -24.64 -14.49 8.77
N ARG A 52 -24.53 -15.30 9.82
CA ARG A 52 -25.64 -15.66 10.70
C ARG A 52 -26.18 -14.45 11.47
N LEU A 53 -25.27 -13.61 12.03
CA LEU A 53 -25.66 -12.39 12.71
C LEU A 53 -26.37 -11.43 11.77
N LEU A 54 -25.82 -11.21 10.57
CA LEU A 54 -26.44 -10.33 9.58
C LEU A 54 -27.84 -10.82 9.14
N LYS A 55 -28.02 -12.13 8.99
CA LYS A 55 -29.33 -12.72 8.65
C LYS A 55 -30.38 -12.53 9.76
N VAL A 56 -29.96 -12.55 11.03
CA VAL A 56 -30.88 -12.38 12.15
C VAL A 56 -31.21 -10.91 12.38
N CYS A 57 -30.23 -10.02 12.22
CA CYS A 57 -30.37 -8.60 12.53
C CYS A 57 -30.98 -7.77 11.39
N LEU A 58 -30.87 -8.25 10.14
CA LEU A 58 -31.29 -7.48 8.96
C LEU A 58 -32.50 -8.11 8.27
N SER A 59 -33.35 -7.24 7.70
CA SER A 59 -34.38 -7.70 6.78
C SER A 59 -33.74 -8.31 5.51
N GLU A 60 -34.47 -9.20 4.83
CA GLU A 60 -33.92 -9.91 3.67
C GLU A 60 -33.36 -8.99 2.57
N LYS A 61 -34.01 -7.85 2.31
CA LYS A 61 -33.55 -6.85 1.34
C LYS A 61 -32.21 -6.22 1.78
N ARG A 62 -32.11 -5.84 3.06
CA ARG A 62 -30.88 -5.24 3.62
C ARG A 62 -29.75 -6.26 3.69
N PHE A 63 -30.05 -7.52 4.03
CA PHE A 63 -29.07 -8.58 4.03
C PHE A 63 -28.46 -8.81 2.63
N LYS A 64 -29.28 -8.90 1.59
CA LYS A 64 -28.81 -9.03 0.20
C LYS A 64 -27.92 -7.85 -0.20
N PHE A 65 -28.30 -6.63 0.19
CA PHE A 65 -27.51 -5.43 -0.09
C PHE A 65 -26.14 -5.41 0.62
N VAL A 66 -26.12 -5.71 1.92
CA VAL A 66 -24.87 -5.78 2.69
C VAL A 66 -23.95 -6.88 2.16
N ARG A 67 -24.50 -8.04 1.82
CA ARG A 67 -23.76 -9.13 1.21
C ARG A 67 -23.14 -8.71 -0.13
N TYR A 68 -23.90 -8.05 -0.98
CA TYR A 68 -23.43 -7.52 -2.26
C TYR A 68 -22.26 -6.53 -2.10
N ILE A 69 -22.37 -5.57 -1.15
CA ILE A 69 -21.27 -4.68 -0.83
C ILE A 69 -20.03 -5.46 -0.35
N GLY A 70 -20.23 -6.47 0.49
CA GLY A 70 -19.15 -7.32 0.98
C GLY A 70 -18.43 -8.07 -0.16
N GLU A 71 -19.17 -8.62 -1.11
CA GLU A 71 -18.62 -9.32 -2.28
C GLU A 71 -17.78 -8.35 -3.15
N ILE A 72 -18.31 -7.16 -3.46
CA ILE A 72 -17.57 -6.12 -4.20
C ILE A 72 -16.30 -5.69 -3.44
N THR A 73 -16.43 -5.50 -2.13
CA THR A 73 -15.29 -5.09 -1.31
C THR A 73 -14.18 -6.13 -1.35
N LEU A 74 -14.50 -7.40 -1.12
CA LEU A 74 -13.53 -8.49 -1.16
C LEU A 74 -12.86 -8.59 -2.53
N GLU A 75 -13.64 -8.56 -3.60
CA GLU A 75 -13.12 -8.62 -4.97
C GLU A 75 -12.20 -7.43 -5.30
N THR A 76 -12.57 -6.22 -4.88
CA THR A 76 -11.77 -5.02 -5.13
C THR A 76 -10.45 -5.05 -4.36
N TYR A 77 -10.48 -5.45 -3.08
CA TYR A 77 -9.26 -5.58 -2.27
C TYR A 77 -8.36 -6.70 -2.77
N ASP A 78 -8.90 -7.84 -3.17
CA ASP A 78 -8.14 -8.96 -3.73
C ASP A 78 -7.41 -8.53 -5.00
N LYS A 79 -8.12 -7.93 -5.95
CA LYS A 79 -7.53 -7.41 -7.19
C LYS A 79 -6.45 -6.34 -6.93
N PHE A 80 -6.70 -5.45 -5.97
CA PHE A 80 -5.74 -4.41 -5.60
C PHE A 80 -4.47 -5.01 -5.01
N LEU A 81 -4.60 -5.87 -3.99
CA LEU A 81 -3.45 -6.47 -3.31
C LEU A 81 -2.63 -7.35 -4.25
N MET A 82 -3.31 -8.14 -5.11
CA MET A 82 -2.62 -8.93 -6.12
C MET A 82 -1.91 -8.06 -7.15
N GLY A 83 -2.55 -6.98 -7.59
CA GLY A 83 -1.92 -5.99 -8.47
C GLY A 83 -0.66 -5.38 -7.84
N GLN A 84 -0.73 -4.97 -6.57
CA GLN A 84 0.41 -4.41 -5.82
C GLN A 84 1.54 -5.43 -5.64
N LEU A 85 1.22 -6.71 -5.37
CA LEU A 85 2.22 -7.78 -5.28
C LEU A 85 2.96 -7.98 -6.61
N ILE A 86 2.22 -8.03 -7.71
CA ILE A 86 2.80 -8.19 -9.05
C ILE A 86 3.66 -6.97 -9.40
N GLU A 87 3.17 -5.76 -9.13
CA GLU A 87 3.92 -4.52 -9.32
C GLU A 87 5.22 -4.51 -8.51
N ALA A 88 5.16 -4.85 -7.22
CA ALA A 88 6.33 -4.94 -6.34
C ALA A 88 7.41 -5.89 -6.89
N MET A 89 7.00 -7.05 -7.40
CA MET A 89 7.92 -8.00 -8.02
C MET A 89 8.51 -7.46 -9.33
N ILE A 90 7.71 -6.80 -10.15
CA ILE A 90 8.17 -6.24 -11.42
C ILE A 90 9.16 -5.10 -11.17
N ILE A 91 8.79 -4.10 -10.33
CA ILE A 91 9.65 -2.93 -10.11
C ILE A 91 10.93 -3.31 -9.34
N GLY A 92 10.83 -4.19 -8.34
CA GLY A 92 11.99 -4.68 -7.62
C GLY A 92 12.98 -5.41 -8.51
N SER A 93 12.47 -6.30 -9.40
CA SER A 93 13.29 -7.01 -10.38
C SER A 93 13.87 -6.07 -11.44
N LEU A 94 13.10 -5.11 -11.91
CA LEU A 94 13.52 -4.14 -12.92
C LEU A 94 14.64 -3.23 -12.40
N VAL A 95 14.51 -2.73 -11.17
CA VAL A 95 15.56 -1.95 -10.50
C VAL A 95 16.80 -2.79 -10.29
N PHE A 96 16.67 -4.01 -9.77
CA PHE A 96 17.79 -4.91 -9.56
C PHE A 96 18.55 -5.20 -10.86
N ILE A 97 17.86 -5.58 -11.93
CA ILE A 97 18.46 -5.90 -13.23
C ILE A 97 19.15 -4.66 -13.80
N THR A 98 18.46 -3.53 -13.84
CA THR A 98 19.00 -2.30 -14.43
C THR A 98 20.22 -1.80 -13.66
N TYR A 99 20.17 -1.78 -12.33
CA TYR A 99 21.32 -1.38 -11.51
C TYR A 99 22.50 -2.34 -11.68
N SER A 100 22.23 -3.64 -11.84
CA SER A 100 23.29 -4.63 -12.11
C SER A 100 23.94 -4.43 -13.48
N VAL A 101 23.15 -4.11 -14.52
CA VAL A 101 23.66 -3.82 -15.87
C VAL A 101 24.51 -2.55 -15.86
N PHE A 102 24.11 -1.51 -15.15
CA PHE A 102 24.88 -0.28 -14.98
C PHE A 102 26.03 -0.39 -13.96
N GLN A 103 26.23 -1.60 -13.39
CA GLN A 103 27.27 -1.88 -12.39
C GLN A 103 27.19 -0.94 -11.17
N LEU A 104 25.99 -0.53 -10.80
CA LEU A 104 25.77 0.31 -9.62
C LEU A 104 25.86 -0.58 -8.36
N PRO A 105 26.56 -0.11 -7.31
CA PRO A 105 26.65 -0.85 -6.05
C PRO A 105 25.25 -0.96 -5.39
N TYR A 106 25.11 -1.96 -4.54
CA TYR A 106 23.87 -2.23 -3.78
C TYR A 106 22.61 -2.48 -4.64
N ALA A 107 22.76 -2.95 -5.88
CA ALA A 107 21.64 -3.23 -6.80
C ALA A 107 20.58 -4.15 -6.15
N ALA A 108 20.97 -5.20 -5.46
CA ALA A 108 20.03 -6.12 -4.81
C ALA A 108 19.26 -5.46 -3.67
N ILE A 109 19.92 -4.68 -2.83
CA ILE A 109 19.28 -3.97 -1.71
C ILE A 109 18.30 -2.92 -2.24
N THR A 110 18.73 -2.14 -3.25
CA THR A 110 17.88 -1.10 -3.85
C THR A 110 16.67 -1.72 -4.56
N GLY A 111 16.85 -2.85 -5.25
CA GLY A 111 15.76 -3.59 -5.88
C GLY A 111 14.73 -4.11 -4.86
N VAL A 112 15.19 -4.71 -3.76
CA VAL A 112 14.30 -5.16 -2.67
C VAL A 112 13.57 -3.97 -2.04
N LEU A 113 14.28 -2.87 -1.76
CA LEU A 113 13.67 -1.65 -1.22
C LEU A 113 12.61 -1.07 -2.17
N ALA A 114 12.91 -1.03 -3.48
CA ALA A 114 11.96 -0.56 -4.48
C ALA A 114 10.69 -1.42 -4.50
N GLY A 115 10.82 -2.74 -4.49
CA GLY A 115 9.68 -3.65 -4.45
C GLY A 115 8.87 -3.53 -3.15
N VAL A 116 9.52 -3.55 -1.99
CA VAL A 116 8.81 -3.48 -0.70
C VAL A 116 8.13 -2.13 -0.50
N LEU A 117 8.82 -1.04 -0.83
CA LEU A 117 8.27 0.30 -0.63
C LEU A 117 7.19 0.67 -1.66
N SER A 118 7.14 0.01 -2.84
CA SER A 118 6.11 0.25 -3.86
C SER A 118 4.68 0.03 -3.33
N PHE A 119 4.51 -0.77 -2.28
CA PHE A 119 3.22 -0.91 -1.59
C PHE A 119 2.66 0.42 -1.07
N ILE A 120 3.50 1.43 -0.88
CA ILE A 120 3.09 2.77 -0.44
C ILE A 120 3.05 3.68 -1.67
N PRO A 121 1.87 3.96 -2.25
CA PRO A 121 1.77 4.76 -3.46
C PRO A 121 2.45 6.13 -3.30
N TYR A 122 3.15 6.57 -4.32
CA TYR A 122 3.88 7.85 -4.42
C TYR A 122 5.07 8.01 -3.47
N ILE A 123 4.93 7.71 -2.19
CA ILE A 123 5.99 7.84 -1.17
C ILE A 123 7.03 6.72 -1.32
N GLY A 124 6.57 5.53 -1.65
CA GLY A 124 7.41 4.34 -1.76
C GLY A 124 8.56 4.47 -2.76
N PRO A 125 8.26 4.75 -4.03
CA PRO A 125 9.29 4.94 -5.05
C PRO A 125 10.29 6.05 -4.70
N PHE A 126 9.80 7.19 -4.19
CA PHE A 126 10.68 8.28 -3.75
C PHE A 126 11.61 7.84 -2.61
N SER A 127 11.06 7.16 -1.60
CA SER A 127 11.84 6.66 -0.47
C SER A 127 12.87 5.61 -0.89
N ALA A 128 12.49 4.69 -1.80
CA ALA A 128 13.41 3.68 -2.35
C ALA A 128 14.58 4.31 -3.11
N CYS A 129 14.29 5.31 -3.94
CA CYS A 129 15.30 6.08 -4.66
C CYS A 129 16.29 6.77 -3.71
N MET A 130 15.77 7.48 -2.70
CA MET A 130 16.58 8.21 -1.74
C MET A 130 17.45 7.27 -0.89
N LEU A 131 16.87 6.19 -0.37
CA LEU A 131 17.63 5.21 0.42
C LEU A 131 18.69 4.50 -0.44
N GLY A 132 18.34 4.09 -1.65
CA GLY A 132 19.29 3.50 -2.59
C GLY A 132 20.44 4.43 -2.92
N ALA A 133 20.15 5.70 -3.23
CA ALA A 133 21.15 6.70 -3.52
C ALA A 133 22.08 6.98 -2.31
N VAL A 134 21.56 7.00 -1.08
CA VAL A 134 22.36 7.14 0.15
C VAL A 134 23.32 5.96 0.30
N PHE A 135 22.89 4.72 0.09
CA PHE A 135 23.78 3.56 0.13
C PHE A 135 24.88 3.67 -0.95
N ILE A 136 24.51 4.01 -2.18
CA ILE A 136 25.45 4.12 -3.30
C ILE A 136 26.44 5.27 -3.07
N PHE A 137 26.00 6.37 -2.45
CA PHE A 137 26.84 7.52 -2.12
C PHE A 137 28.02 7.16 -1.21
N THR A 138 27.85 6.15 -0.34
CA THR A 138 28.96 5.67 0.53
C THR A 138 30.12 5.06 -0.26
N VAL A 139 29.88 4.64 -1.51
CA VAL A 139 30.89 4.06 -2.41
C VAL A 139 31.39 5.11 -3.40
N SER A 140 30.47 5.80 -4.07
CA SER A 140 30.82 6.81 -5.09
C SER A 140 29.69 7.84 -5.24
N PRO A 141 29.99 9.15 -5.00
CA PRO A 141 29.01 10.21 -5.21
C PRO A 141 28.50 10.30 -6.67
N ILE A 142 29.36 10.02 -7.64
CA ILE A 142 29.00 10.05 -9.07
C ILE A 142 28.01 8.92 -9.38
N GLN A 143 28.26 7.70 -8.89
CA GLN A 143 27.34 6.59 -9.09
C GLN A 143 26.00 6.81 -8.38
N ALA A 144 25.97 7.49 -7.24
CA ALA A 144 24.73 7.89 -6.58
C ALA A 144 23.91 8.85 -7.45
N LEU A 145 24.53 9.81 -8.11
CA LEU A 145 23.83 10.72 -9.02
C LEU A 145 23.30 9.97 -10.25
N ILE A 146 24.10 9.07 -10.83
CA ILE A 146 23.67 8.20 -11.94
C ILE A 146 22.49 7.33 -11.50
N SER A 147 22.53 6.75 -10.30
CA SER A 147 21.47 5.88 -9.78
C SER A 147 20.13 6.62 -9.67
N ILE A 148 20.11 7.87 -9.25
CA ILE A 148 18.91 8.71 -9.22
C ILE A 148 18.34 8.90 -10.63
N GLY A 149 19.19 9.22 -11.61
CA GLY A 149 18.76 9.38 -13.00
C GLY A 149 18.18 8.09 -13.59
N VAL A 150 18.85 6.96 -13.37
CA VAL A 150 18.40 5.63 -13.80
C VAL A 150 17.07 5.28 -13.13
N PHE A 151 16.95 5.49 -11.81
CA PHE A 151 15.72 5.22 -11.08
C PHE A 151 14.56 6.07 -11.61
N TYR A 152 14.79 7.33 -11.85
CA TYR A 152 13.78 8.21 -12.42
C TYR A 152 13.33 7.74 -13.82
N GLY A 153 14.26 7.30 -14.66
CA GLY A 153 13.92 6.69 -15.96
C GLY A 153 13.04 5.44 -15.82
N LEU A 154 13.38 4.56 -14.86
CA LEU A 154 12.54 3.39 -14.54
C LEU A 154 11.16 3.79 -14.04
N GLN A 155 11.09 4.85 -13.22
CA GLN A 155 9.82 5.35 -12.70
C GLN A 155 8.91 5.91 -13.80
N LEU A 156 9.47 6.53 -14.84
CA LEU A 156 8.70 6.94 -16.02
C LEU A 156 8.11 5.74 -16.77
N ILE A 157 8.88 4.66 -16.91
CA ILE A 157 8.40 3.42 -17.53
C ILE A 157 7.31 2.78 -16.67
N GLU A 158 7.54 2.69 -15.37
CA GLU A 158 6.59 2.14 -14.41
C GLU A 158 5.26 2.90 -14.45
N GLY A 159 5.29 4.21 -14.24
CA GLY A 159 4.08 5.04 -14.14
C GLY A 159 3.28 5.12 -15.44
N ASN A 160 3.91 5.04 -16.62
CA ASN A 160 3.22 5.15 -17.90
C ASN A 160 2.81 3.80 -18.49
N PHE A 161 3.53 2.73 -18.22
CA PHE A 161 3.32 1.43 -18.88
C PHE A 161 2.96 0.30 -17.91
N ILE A 162 3.62 0.19 -16.76
CA ILE A 162 3.46 -0.93 -15.84
C ILE A 162 2.26 -0.71 -14.93
N TYR A 163 2.27 0.38 -14.17
CA TYR A 163 1.22 0.70 -13.18
C TYR A 163 -0.19 0.69 -13.77
N PRO A 164 -0.48 1.35 -14.93
CA PRO A 164 -1.83 1.35 -15.49
C PRO A 164 -2.31 -0.05 -15.88
N ARG A 165 -1.40 -0.93 -16.33
CA ARG A 165 -1.76 -2.28 -16.75
C ARG A 165 -1.92 -3.27 -15.61
N VAL A 166 -1.13 -3.12 -14.56
CA VAL A 166 -1.07 -4.07 -13.43
C VAL A 166 -2.07 -3.68 -12.34
N VAL A 167 -2.07 -2.43 -11.92
CA VAL A 167 -2.89 -1.93 -10.81
C VAL A 167 -4.08 -1.11 -11.31
N GLY A 168 -3.83 -0.15 -12.18
CA GLY A 168 -4.83 0.85 -12.59
C GLY A 168 -6.10 0.24 -13.20
N ASN A 169 -5.97 -0.72 -14.12
CA ASN A 169 -7.11 -1.39 -14.74
C ASN A 169 -7.83 -2.36 -13.79
N SER A 170 -7.15 -2.84 -12.77
CA SER A 170 -7.69 -3.83 -11.83
C SER A 170 -8.74 -3.23 -10.89
N ILE A 171 -8.66 -1.93 -10.60
CA ILE A 171 -9.54 -1.26 -9.64
C ILE A 171 -10.57 -0.36 -10.34
N GLY A 172 -10.31 0.05 -11.58
CA GLY A 172 -11.20 0.90 -12.37
C GLY A 172 -11.39 2.32 -11.79
N LEU A 173 -10.50 2.76 -10.88
CA LEU A 173 -10.54 4.08 -10.26
C LEU A 173 -9.75 5.10 -11.09
N PRO A 174 -10.30 6.27 -11.43
CA PRO A 174 -9.54 7.34 -12.07
C PRO A 174 -8.33 7.77 -11.23
N THR A 175 -7.19 8.06 -11.88
CA THR A 175 -5.92 8.40 -11.22
C THR A 175 -6.05 9.56 -10.22
N VAL A 176 -6.88 10.57 -10.53
CA VAL A 176 -7.13 11.70 -9.63
C VAL A 176 -7.78 11.24 -8.32
N LEU A 177 -8.72 10.30 -8.39
CA LEU A 177 -9.38 9.74 -7.20
C LEU A 177 -8.44 8.82 -6.43
N THR A 178 -7.55 8.10 -7.10
CA THR A 178 -6.49 7.30 -6.46
C THR A 178 -5.57 8.20 -5.63
N LEU A 179 -5.13 9.33 -6.20
CA LEU A 179 -4.29 10.30 -5.48
C LEU A 179 -5.04 10.92 -4.30
N ALA A 180 -6.29 11.34 -4.50
CA ALA A 180 -7.12 11.90 -3.43
C ALA A 180 -7.34 10.89 -2.30
N ALA A 181 -7.63 9.62 -2.64
CA ALA A 181 -7.78 8.54 -1.68
C ALA A 181 -6.50 8.32 -0.85
N ALA A 182 -5.33 8.27 -1.52
CA ALA A 182 -4.05 8.13 -0.84
C ALA A 182 -3.78 9.30 0.11
N LEU A 183 -4.00 10.55 -0.32
CA LEU A 183 -3.79 11.73 0.53
C LEU A 183 -4.74 11.77 1.73
N ILE A 184 -6.03 11.51 1.53
CA ILE A 184 -7.01 11.47 2.62
C ILE A 184 -6.69 10.33 3.58
N GLY A 185 -6.46 9.13 3.05
CA GLY A 185 -6.12 7.95 3.85
C GLY A 185 -4.83 8.16 4.65
N GLY A 186 -3.80 8.72 4.01
CA GLY A 186 -2.53 9.03 4.64
C GLY A 186 -2.65 10.01 5.81
N ASN A 187 -3.49 11.06 5.67
CA ASN A 187 -3.76 12.00 6.75
C ASN A 187 -4.54 11.39 7.91
N LEU A 188 -5.50 10.50 7.63
CA LEU A 188 -6.37 9.91 8.66
C LEU A 188 -5.71 8.75 9.42
N PHE A 189 -4.98 7.89 8.71
CA PHE A 189 -4.48 6.60 9.24
C PHE A 189 -3.00 6.36 8.95
N GLY A 190 -2.25 7.37 8.49
CA GLY A 190 -0.83 7.24 8.17
C GLY A 190 -0.57 6.24 7.03
N ILE A 191 0.51 5.47 7.13
CA ILE A 191 0.94 4.51 6.09
C ILE A 191 -0.14 3.47 5.78
N LEU A 192 -0.84 2.98 6.78
CA LEU A 192 -1.95 2.05 6.58
C LEU A 192 -3.08 2.68 5.77
N GLY A 193 -3.38 3.96 6.02
CA GLY A 193 -4.35 4.70 5.24
C GLY A 193 -3.95 4.86 3.77
N LEU A 194 -2.68 5.12 3.48
CA LEU A 194 -2.16 5.20 2.11
C LEU A 194 -2.44 3.91 1.32
N ILE A 195 -2.29 2.75 1.96
CA ILE A 195 -2.46 1.44 1.31
C ILE A 195 -3.96 1.07 1.21
N PHE A 196 -4.69 1.13 2.32
CA PHE A 196 -6.05 0.57 2.39
C PHE A 196 -7.16 1.52 1.95
N PHE A 197 -6.92 2.82 1.91
CA PHE A 197 -7.94 3.79 1.55
C PHE A 197 -8.19 3.84 0.04
N THR A 198 -7.19 3.53 -0.77
CA THR A 198 -7.32 3.46 -2.23
C THR A 198 -8.36 2.43 -2.68
N PRO A 199 -8.29 1.14 -2.29
CA PRO A 199 -9.33 0.18 -2.65
C PRO A 199 -10.68 0.50 -1.99
N LEU A 200 -10.70 1.11 -0.80
CA LEU A 200 -11.95 1.57 -0.18
C LEU A 200 -12.66 2.62 -1.06
N CYS A 201 -11.92 3.60 -1.55
CA CYS A 201 -12.42 4.60 -2.49
C CYS A 201 -12.92 3.96 -3.80
N ALA A 202 -12.25 2.92 -4.29
CA ALA A 202 -12.66 2.19 -5.47
C ALA A 202 -14.01 1.47 -5.27
N VAL A 203 -14.23 0.86 -4.11
CA VAL A 203 -15.53 0.28 -3.75
C VAL A 203 -16.64 1.31 -3.77
N VAL A 204 -16.41 2.46 -3.11
CA VAL A 204 -17.39 3.56 -3.08
C VAL A 204 -17.68 4.07 -4.50
N TYR A 205 -16.64 4.29 -5.29
CA TYR A 205 -16.77 4.72 -6.69
C TYR A 205 -17.58 3.72 -7.53
N HIS A 206 -17.31 2.42 -7.38
CA HIS A 206 -18.03 1.38 -8.09
C HIS A 206 -19.53 1.38 -7.75
N LEU A 207 -19.86 1.46 -6.46
CA LEU A 207 -21.25 1.53 -6.00
C LEU A 207 -21.98 2.78 -6.50
N VAL A 208 -21.33 3.94 -6.45
CA VAL A 208 -21.90 5.19 -6.95
C VAL A 208 -22.11 5.11 -8.45
N LYS A 209 -21.12 4.63 -9.21
CA LYS A 209 -21.22 4.47 -10.67
C LYS A 209 -22.40 3.57 -11.05
N GLU A 210 -22.56 2.44 -10.36
CA GLU A 210 -23.67 1.51 -10.60
C GLU A 210 -25.04 2.16 -10.32
N LEU A 211 -25.15 2.93 -9.24
CA LEU A 211 -26.37 3.68 -8.91
C LEU A 211 -26.72 4.70 -9.98
N VAL A 212 -25.72 5.43 -10.49
CA VAL A 212 -25.90 6.42 -11.56
C VAL A 212 -26.40 5.75 -12.84
N ILE A 213 -25.74 4.66 -13.27
CA ILE A 213 -26.13 3.93 -14.49
C ILE A 213 -27.57 3.41 -14.39
N LYS A 214 -27.93 2.78 -13.27
CA LYS A 214 -29.31 2.31 -13.05
C LYS A 214 -30.33 3.45 -13.08
N ARG A 215 -29.98 4.61 -12.56
CA ARG A 215 -30.85 5.80 -12.59
C ARG A 215 -31.02 6.35 -13.98
N GLU A 216 -29.93 6.44 -14.77
CA GLU A 216 -29.99 6.89 -16.16
C GLU A 216 -30.85 5.96 -17.04
N GLU A 217 -30.73 4.64 -16.87
CA GLU A 217 -31.58 3.67 -17.58
C GLU A 217 -33.06 3.87 -17.24
N THR A 218 -33.37 4.07 -15.96
CA THR A 218 -34.74 4.35 -15.52
C THR A 218 -35.31 5.62 -16.13
N LEU A 219 -34.51 6.71 -16.19
CA LEU A 219 -34.92 7.97 -16.80
C LEU A 219 -35.16 7.86 -18.31
N LYS A 220 -34.26 7.14 -19.03
CA LYS A 220 -34.44 6.87 -20.47
C LYS A 220 -35.68 6.03 -20.80
N LEU A 221 -36.18 5.22 -19.86
CA LEU A 221 -37.41 4.47 -20.02
C LEU A 221 -38.67 5.34 -19.77
N LEU A 222 -38.56 6.41 -19.01
CA LEU A 222 -39.63 7.35 -18.71
C LEU A 222 -39.80 8.40 -19.80
N ASP A 223 -38.75 8.67 -20.60
CA ASP A 223 -38.75 9.62 -21.71
C ASP A 223 -39.18 9.01 -23.05
N LYS A 224 -39.57 7.74 -23.08
CA LYS A 224 -40.16 7.01 -24.21
C LYS A 224 -41.66 6.76 -24.01
#